data_359ed6e544c0e1a92ebd4dc7f85f224b
#
_entry.id   359ed6e544c0e1a92ebd4dc7f85f224b
#
_cell.length_a   1.000
_cell.length_b   1.000
_cell.length_c   1.000
_cell.angle_alpha   90.00
_cell.angle_beta   90.00
_cell.angle_gamma   90.00
#
_symmetry.space_group_name_H-M   'P 1'
#
loop_
_entity.id
_entity.type
_entity.pdbx_description
1 polymer ?
#
loop_
_entity_poly.entity_id
_entity_poly.type
_entity_poly.pdbx_seq_one_letter_code
_entity_poly.pdbx_strand_id
1 'polypeptide(L)'
;TRAKKLTRVGRSIVRFPIEPRLAVMLLEASRLKVLDEVLTIVAGLSIQNPIISQKNQESDLSFINQCRHWRSDFISVLNLWNALNRQSEANSRSKFVKFCKRNNISYVRFIEWRDLISQLKDALVSMGHSLEKYQNNEEKIHRAILSGLVTQIGFLDSQSEYKGTRNRVFSIFPGSGLSKKPPKWIMAGSL
;
A
#
# COMPACT_ATOMS: atom_id res chain seq x y z
N THR A 1 -19.92 -24.61 -25.81
CA THR A 1 -19.08 -23.70 -25.01
C THR A 1 -19.60 -23.70 -23.59
N ARG A 2 -18.93 -24.38 -22.63
CA ARG A 2 -19.31 -24.32 -21.20
C ARG A 2 -19.16 -22.88 -20.73
N ALA A 3 -20.26 -22.24 -20.33
CA ALA A 3 -20.24 -20.88 -19.76
C ALA A 3 -19.35 -20.89 -18.50
N LYS A 4 -18.23 -20.17 -18.55
CA LYS A 4 -17.32 -20.02 -17.41
C LYS A 4 -18.02 -19.16 -16.36
N LYS A 5 -18.55 -19.80 -15.30
CA LYS A 5 -19.16 -19.08 -14.17
C LYS A 5 -18.09 -18.62 -13.19
N LEU A 6 -18.23 -17.38 -12.69
CA LEU A 6 -17.36 -16.88 -11.64
C LEU A 6 -17.56 -17.68 -10.34
N THR A 7 -16.45 -17.96 -9.64
CA THR A 7 -16.47 -18.50 -8.28
C THR A 7 -17.09 -17.48 -7.30
N ARG A 8 -17.39 -17.89 -6.08
CA ARG A 8 -17.86 -16.98 -5.03
C ARG A 8 -16.84 -15.84 -4.80
N VAL A 9 -15.56 -16.17 -4.71
CA VAL A 9 -14.47 -15.19 -4.55
C VAL A 9 -14.38 -14.29 -5.79
N GLY A 10 -14.46 -14.83 -7.01
CA GLY A 10 -14.46 -14.05 -8.24
C GLY A 10 -15.59 -13.00 -8.28
N ARG A 11 -16.81 -13.37 -7.82
CA ARG A 11 -17.93 -12.42 -7.71
C ARG A 11 -17.69 -11.31 -6.69
N SER A 12 -16.95 -11.58 -5.61
CA SER A 12 -16.56 -10.55 -4.65
C SER A 12 -15.51 -9.61 -5.25
N ILE A 13 -14.49 -10.14 -5.93
CA ILE A 13 -13.40 -9.37 -6.53
C ILE A 13 -13.90 -8.34 -7.54
N VAL A 14 -14.83 -8.71 -8.43
CA VAL A 14 -15.34 -7.79 -9.47
C VAL A 14 -16.18 -6.62 -8.94
N ARG A 15 -16.53 -6.60 -7.67
CA ARG A 15 -17.24 -5.49 -7.03
C ARG A 15 -16.33 -4.34 -6.61
N PHE A 16 -15.02 -4.57 -6.58
CA PHE A 16 -14.05 -3.53 -6.21
C PHE A 16 -13.55 -2.77 -7.45
N PRO A 17 -13.44 -1.43 -7.37
CA PRO A 17 -12.89 -0.60 -8.45
C PRO A 17 -11.35 -0.58 -8.44
N ILE A 18 -10.71 -1.72 -8.21
CA ILE A 18 -9.27 -1.90 -8.11
C ILE A 18 -8.83 -3.18 -8.81
N GLU A 19 -7.52 -3.33 -9.01
CA GLU A 19 -6.97 -4.56 -9.58
C GLU A 19 -7.36 -5.82 -8.80
N PRO A 20 -7.63 -6.96 -9.48
CA PRO A 20 -8.04 -8.21 -8.83
C PRO A 20 -7.10 -8.68 -7.72
N ARG A 21 -5.77 -8.52 -7.90
CA ARG A 21 -4.77 -8.90 -6.89
C ARG A 21 -4.93 -8.10 -5.60
N LEU A 22 -5.25 -6.81 -5.70
CA LEU A 22 -5.48 -5.93 -4.55
C LEU A 22 -6.79 -6.27 -3.84
N ALA A 23 -7.83 -6.63 -4.60
CA ALA A 23 -9.09 -7.11 -4.03
C ALA A 23 -8.91 -8.42 -3.24
N VAL A 24 -8.04 -9.33 -3.69
CA VAL A 24 -7.67 -10.56 -2.93
C VAL A 24 -7.06 -10.20 -1.58
N MET A 25 -6.16 -9.19 -1.53
CA MET A 25 -5.56 -8.73 -0.28
C MET A 25 -6.63 -8.26 0.73
N LEU A 26 -7.65 -7.52 0.27
CA LEU A 26 -8.75 -7.05 1.12
C LEU A 26 -9.59 -8.21 1.69
N LEU A 27 -9.90 -9.21 0.87
CA LEU A 27 -10.66 -10.38 1.33
C LEU A 27 -9.87 -11.19 2.37
N GLU A 28 -8.57 -11.37 2.17
CA GLU A 28 -7.71 -12.04 3.14
C GLU A 28 -7.50 -11.19 4.41
N ALA A 29 -7.39 -9.87 4.28
CA ALA A 29 -7.29 -8.96 5.40
C ALA A 29 -8.52 -8.99 6.31
N SER A 30 -9.72 -9.10 5.73
CA SER A 30 -10.95 -9.30 6.48
C SER A 30 -10.90 -10.60 7.30
N ARG A 31 -10.42 -11.71 6.70
CA ARG A 31 -10.26 -12.98 7.39
C ARG A 31 -9.25 -12.91 8.55
N LEU A 32 -8.17 -12.16 8.38
CA LEU A 32 -7.09 -11.99 9.36
C LEU A 32 -7.36 -10.88 10.39
N LYS A 33 -8.47 -10.14 10.25
CA LYS A 33 -8.85 -9.03 11.14
C LYS A 33 -7.87 -7.86 11.14
N VAL A 34 -7.35 -7.51 9.95
CA VAL A 34 -6.46 -6.35 9.69
C VAL A 34 -6.96 -5.56 8.48
N LEU A 35 -8.28 -5.50 8.33
CA LEU A 35 -8.89 -4.95 7.13
C LEU A 35 -8.65 -3.44 6.98
N ASP A 36 -8.70 -2.66 8.05
CA ASP A 36 -8.54 -1.19 7.98
C ASP A 36 -7.13 -0.79 7.55
N GLU A 37 -6.10 -1.48 8.08
CA GLU A 37 -4.70 -1.26 7.71
C GLU A 37 -4.43 -1.63 6.25
N VAL A 38 -4.84 -2.84 5.85
CA VAL A 38 -4.58 -3.33 4.49
C VAL A 38 -5.39 -2.55 3.47
N LEU A 39 -6.61 -2.13 3.78
CA LEU A 39 -7.43 -1.27 2.93
C LEU A 39 -6.71 0.07 2.66
N THR A 40 -6.13 0.66 3.69
CA THR A 40 -5.35 1.89 3.58
C THR A 40 -4.14 1.70 2.67
N ILE A 41 -3.40 0.59 2.84
CA ILE A 41 -2.25 0.24 2.00
C ILE A 41 -2.68 0.01 0.56
N VAL A 42 -3.72 -0.80 0.34
CA VAL A 42 -4.26 -1.12 -0.99
C VAL A 42 -4.70 0.12 -1.74
N ALA A 43 -5.41 1.04 -1.07
CA ALA A 43 -5.79 2.31 -1.68
C ALA A 43 -4.55 3.13 -2.07
N GLY A 44 -3.52 3.18 -1.22
CA GLY A 44 -2.25 3.85 -1.51
C GLY A 44 -1.48 3.24 -2.69
N LEU A 45 -1.57 1.91 -2.87
CA LEU A 45 -0.98 1.21 -4.00
C LEU A 45 -1.77 1.38 -5.32
N SER A 46 -3.04 1.79 -5.23
CA SER A 46 -3.94 1.96 -6.37
C SER A 46 -3.88 3.35 -6.99
N ILE A 47 -3.34 4.32 -6.28
CA ILE A 47 -3.17 5.70 -6.75
C ILE A 47 -1.73 5.97 -7.20
N GLN A 48 -1.52 7.10 -7.87
CA GLN A 48 -0.18 7.59 -8.12
C GLN A 48 0.49 7.99 -6.80
N ASN A 49 1.78 7.67 -6.63
CA ASN A 49 2.54 7.96 -5.40
C ASN A 49 2.32 9.42 -4.95
N PRO A 50 1.82 9.67 -3.74
CA PRO A 50 1.59 11.03 -3.25
C PRO A 50 2.88 11.82 -3.04
N ILE A 51 4.03 11.18 -2.91
CA ILE A 51 5.33 11.84 -2.79
C ILE A 51 5.76 12.35 -4.16
N ILE A 52 6.10 13.63 -4.25
CA ILE A 52 6.57 14.29 -5.47
C ILE A 52 8.10 14.27 -5.48
N SER A 53 8.70 13.58 -6.45
CA SER A 53 10.16 13.64 -6.65
C SER A 53 10.54 14.94 -7.37
N GLN A 54 11.19 15.85 -6.67
CA GLN A 54 11.77 17.05 -7.29
C GLN A 54 13.26 16.79 -7.61
N LYS A 55 13.62 16.92 -8.90
CA LYS A 55 15.00 16.64 -9.38
C LYS A 55 16.04 17.69 -8.94
N ASN A 56 15.65 18.89 -8.49
CA ASN A 56 16.55 20.05 -8.39
C ASN A 56 16.43 20.91 -7.11
N GLN A 57 15.83 20.42 -6.03
CA GLN A 57 15.82 21.16 -4.76
C GLN A 57 16.22 20.24 -3.62
N GLU A 58 17.07 20.75 -2.71
CA GLU A 58 17.26 20.18 -1.36
C GLU A 58 15.94 20.30 -0.61
N SER A 59 15.03 19.39 -0.89
CA SER A 59 13.74 19.32 -0.24
C SER A 59 13.91 18.68 1.13
N ASP A 60 13.34 19.30 2.14
CA ASP A 60 13.26 18.72 3.46
C ASP A 60 12.40 17.43 3.42
N LEU A 61 13.07 16.29 3.33
CA LEU A 61 12.46 14.96 3.36
C LEU A 61 12.24 14.45 4.79
N SER A 62 12.47 15.29 5.81
CA SER A 62 12.42 14.87 7.22
C SER A 62 11.07 14.24 7.58
N PHE A 63 9.95 14.83 7.15
CA PHE A 63 8.61 14.29 7.38
C PHE A 63 8.42 12.92 6.72
N ILE A 64 8.81 12.77 5.46
CA ILE A 64 8.71 11.49 4.74
C ILE A 64 9.60 10.43 5.39
N ASN A 65 10.82 10.82 5.77
CA ASN A 65 11.76 9.90 6.43
C ASN A 65 11.24 9.41 7.80
N GLN A 66 10.51 10.24 8.55
CA GLN A 66 9.87 9.84 9.80
C GLN A 66 8.77 8.78 9.59
N CYS A 67 8.14 8.75 8.41
CA CYS A 67 7.14 7.75 8.06
C CYS A 67 7.75 6.41 7.60
N ARG A 68 9.04 6.38 7.28
CA ARG A 68 9.70 5.17 6.77
C ARG A 68 9.79 4.09 7.82
N HIS A 69 9.40 2.89 7.42
CA HIS A 69 9.63 1.67 8.21
C HIS A 69 10.86 0.93 7.67
N TRP A 70 11.75 0.51 8.55
CA TRP A 70 13.06 -0.03 8.19
C TRP A 70 13.03 -1.40 7.48
N ARG A 71 11.92 -2.13 7.58
CA ARG A 71 11.74 -3.47 6.99
C ARG A 71 10.58 -3.59 6.01
N SER A 72 9.77 -2.54 5.81
CA SER A 72 8.57 -2.67 5.00
C SER A 72 8.13 -1.34 4.41
N ASP A 73 8.15 -1.25 3.09
CA ASP A 73 7.60 -0.11 2.39
C ASP A 73 6.07 -0.08 2.46
N PHE A 74 5.39 -1.23 2.64
CA PHE A 74 3.95 -1.28 2.88
C PHE A 74 3.57 -0.62 4.20
N ILE A 75 4.33 -0.89 5.26
CA ILE A 75 4.14 -0.21 6.54
C ILE A 75 4.51 1.28 6.44
N SER A 76 5.51 1.64 5.63
CA SER A 76 5.83 3.05 5.36
C SER A 76 4.65 3.79 4.70
N VAL A 77 3.94 3.16 3.77
CA VAL A 77 2.71 3.70 3.16
C VAL A 77 1.64 3.93 4.23
N LEU A 78 1.42 2.97 5.11
CA LEU A 78 0.46 3.08 6.22
C LEU A 78 0.82 4.21 7.19
N ASN A 79 2.09 4.32 7.57
CA ASN A 79 2.60 5.38 8.44
C ASN A 79 2.43 6.76 7.79
N LEU A 80 2.72 6.87 6.49
CA LEU A 80 2.53 8.12 5.74
C LEU A 80 1.07 8.54 5.74
N TRP A 81 0.15 7.60 5.46
CA TRP A 81 -1.29 7.88 5.54
C TRP A 81 -1.69 8.39 6.92
N ASN A 82 -1.32 7.67 7.98
CA ASN A 82 -1.68 8.03 9.35
C ASN A 82 -1.14 9.41 9.75
N ALA A 83 0.07 9.75 9.31
CA ALA A 83 0.68 11.05 9.56
C ALA A 83 -0.03 12.17 8.78
N LEU A 84 -0.35 11.96 7.50
CA LEU A 84 -1.07 12.92 6.67
C LEU A 84 -2.50 13.13 7.15
N ASN A 85 -3.20 12.05 7.52
CA ASN A 85 -4.57 12.14 8.02
C ASN A 85 -4.64 12.96 9.31
N ARG A 86 -3.75 12.71 10.27
CA ARG A 86 -3.62 13.53 11.50
C ARG A 86 -3.36 15.00 11.20
N GLN A 87 -2.49 15.31 10.22
CA GLN A 87 -2.22 16.69 9.81
C GLN A 87 -3.45 17.34 9.14
N SER A 88 -4.19 16.57 8.36
CA SER A 88 -5.43 17.02 7.71
C SER A 88 -6.53 17.35 8.72
N GLU A 89 -6.69 16.53 9.77
CA GLU A 89 -7.68 16.71 10.83
C GLU A 89 -7.31 17.88 11.78
N ALA A 90 -6.02 18.06 12.08
CA ALA A 90 -5.53 19.10 12.98
C ALA A 90 -5.48 20.50 12.36
N ASN A 91 -5.62 20.63 11.04
CA ASN A 91 -5.42 21.89 10.33
C ASN A 91 -6.58 22.27 9.43
N SER A 92 -6.77 23.57 9.19
CA SER A 92 -7.64 24.03 8.12
C SER A 92 -7.09 23.57 6.75
N ARG A 93 -8.00 23.44 5.76
CA ARG A 93 -7.63 23.05 4.38
C ARG A 93 -6.45 23.87 3.83
N SER A 94 -6.47 25.20 4.01
CA SER A 94 -5.40 26.08 3.51
C SER A 94 -4.04 25.78 4.17
N LYS A 95 -4.02 25.56 5.51
CA LYS A 95 -2.80 25.20 6.24
C LYS A 95 -2.29 23.83 5.81
N PHE A 96 -3.18 22.86 5.63
CA PHE A 96 -2.81 21.52 5.20
C PHE A 96 -2.25 21.49 3.76
N VAL A 97 -2.82 22.26 2.81
CA VAL A 97 -2.25 22.40 1.46
C VAL A 97 -0.83 22.98 1.51
N LYS A 98 -0.59 24.01 2.34
CA LYS A 98 0.76 24.56 2.54
C LYS A 98 1.71 23.54 3.15
N PHE A 99 1.24 22.73 4.11
CA PHE A 99 2.02 21.65 4.71
C PHE A 99 2.41 20.60 3.65
N CYS A 100 1.47 20.15 2.82
CA CYS A 100 1.73 19.21 1.74
C CYS A 100 2.80 19.75 0.79
N LYS A 101 2.66 20.99 0.33
CA LYS A 101 3.62 21.63 -0.58
C LYS A 101 5.03 21.67 0.01
N ARG A 102 5.18 22.04 1.30
CA ARG A 102 6.47 22.12 1.99
C ARG A 102 7.15 20.75 2.09
N ASN A 103 6.38 19.69 2.27
CA ASN A 103 6.89 18.33 2.46
C ASN A 103 6.91 17.49 1.17
N ASN A 104 6.79 18.10 -0.01
CA ASN A 104 6.75 17.42 -1.30
C ASN A 104 5.65 16.34 -1.41
N ILE A 105 4.48 16.63 -0.85
CA ILE A 105 3.30 15.79 -0.93
C ILE A 105 2.29 16.43 -1.89
N SER A 106 1.72 15.63 -2.79
CA SER A 106 0.61 16.05 -3.63
C SER A 106 -0.68 16.03 -2.80
N TYR A 107 -1.25 17.22 -2.56
CA TYR A 107 -2.55 17.34 -1.91
C TYR A 107 -3.66 16.63 -2.71
N VAL A 108 -3.62 16.73 -4.04
CA VAL A 108 -4.61 16.07 -4.92
C VAL A 108 -4.58 14.58 -4.75
N ARG A 109 -3.39 13.95 -4.80
CA ARG A 109 -3.24 12.49 -4.61
C ARG A 109 -3.61 12.04 -3.20
N PHE A 110 -3.40 12.87 -2.18
CA PHE A 110 -3.91 12.59 -0.84
C PHE A 110 -5.45 12.56 -0.81
N ILE A 111 -6.12 13.47 -1.51
CA ILE A 111 -7.57 13.46 -1.62
C ILE A 111 -8.05 12.22 -2.38
N GLU A 112 -7.42 11.88 -3.51
CA GLU A 112 -7.72 10.65 -4.26
C GLU A 112 -7.58 9.40 -3.36
N TRP A 113 -6.53 9.35 -2.53
CA TRP A 113 -6.32 8.26 -1.59
C TRP A 113 -7.45 8.15 -0.57
N ARG A 114 -7.82 9.27 0.05
CA ARG A 114 -8.90 9.34 1.01
C ARG A 114 -10.25 8.92 0.40
N ASP A 115 -10.54 9.41 -0.79
CA ASP A 115 -11.80 9.13 -1.47
C ASP A 115 -11.88 7.64 -1.90
N LEU A 116 -10.76 7.06 -2.34
CA LEU A 116 -10.68 5.63 -2.65
C LEU A 116 -10.86 4.76 -1.39
N ILE A 117 -10.25 5.15 -0.26
CA ILE A 117 -10.47 4.48 1.04
C ILE A 117 -11.97 4.46 1.37
N SER A 118 -12.67 5.59 1.22
CA SER A 118 -14.12 5.66 1.48
C SER A 118 -14.90 4.72 0.56
N GLN A 119 -14.64 4.74 -0.74
CA GLN A 119 -15.29 3.87 -1.72
C GLN A 119 -15.08 2.38 -1.42
N LEU A 120 -13.85 1.99 -1.06
CA LEU A 120 -13.53 0.61 -0.71
C LEU A 120 -14.20 0.18 0.61
N LYS A 121 -14.31 1.08 1.61
CA LYS A 121 -15.05 0.85 2.85
C LYS A 121 -16.52 0.57 2.56
N ASP A 122 -17.16 1.42 1.76
CA ASP A 122 -18.58 1.26 1.40
C ASP A 122 -18.83 -0.06 0.66
N ALA A 123 -17.94 -0.43 -0.26
CA ALA A 123 -18.02 -1.70 -0.97
C ALA A 123 -17.90 -2.90 -0.01
N LEU A 124 -16.95 -2.87 0.94
CA LEU A 124 -16.74 -3.91 1.93
C LEU A 124 -17.94 -4.06 2.88
N VAL A 125 -18.46 -2.95 3.40
CA VAL A 125 -19.65 -2.94 4.25
C VAL A 125 -20.86 -3.49 3.49
N SER A 126 -21.06 -3.11 2.22
CA SER A 126 -22.14 -3.65 1.38
C SER A 126 -22.06 -5.15 1.13
N MET A 127 -20.87 -5.74 1.28
CA MET A 127 -20.62 -7.19 1.19
C MET A 127 -20.69 -7.91 2.54
N GLY A 128 -20.99 -7.19 3.64
CA GLY A 128 -21.10 -7.74 4.98
C GLY A 128 -19.79 -7.88 5.73
N HIS A 129 -18.70 -7.23 5.26
CA HIS A 129 -17.44 -7.18 6.00
C HIS A 129 -17.51 -6.09 7.08
N SER A 130 -17.06 -6.41 8.29
CA SER A 130 -16.89 -5.43 9.36
C SER A 130 -15.48 -4.83 9.32
N LEU A 131 -15.41 -3.51 9.50
CA LEU A 131 -14.15 -2.83 9.73
C LEU A 131 -13.81 -2.97 11.21
N GLU A 132 -12.72 -3.65 11.50
CA GLU A 132 -12.26 -3.84 12.87
C GLU A 132 -11.33 -2.71 13.29
N LYS A 133 -11.22 -2.48 14.61
CA LYS A 133 -10.25 -1.51 15.12
C LYS A 133 -8.83 -1.90 14.71
N TYR A 134 -8.06 -0.89 14.37
CA TYR A 134 -6.63 -0.96 14.05
C TYR A 134 -5.88 -1.84 15.08
N GLN A 135 -5.29 -2.94 14.61
CA GLN A 135 -4.60 -3.91 15.49
C GLN A 135 -3.08 -3.78 15.49
N ASN A 136 -2.52 -3.03 14.52
CA ASN A 136 -1.06 -2.85 14.32
C ASN A 136 -0.28 -4.19 14.30
N ASN A 137 -0.87 -5.24 13.70
CA ASN A 137 -0.24 -6.54 13.59
C ASN A 137 0.44 -6.70 12.23
N GLU A 138 1.73 -6.34 12.17
CA GLU A 138 2.51 -6.34 10.93
C GLU A 138 2.56 -7.71 10.25
N GLU A 139 2.64 -8.80 11.01
CA GLU A 139 2.67 -10.15 10.43
C GLU A 139 1.38 -10.45 9.66
N LYS A 140 0.22 -10.18 10.26
CA LYS A 140 -1.07 -10.39 9.62
C LYS A 140 -1.25 -9.46 8.41
N ILE A 141 -0.79 -8.21 8.50
CA ILE A 141 -0.81 -7.26 7.39
C ILE A 141 0.00 -7.81 6.22
N HIS A 142 1.25 -8.24 6.46
CA HIS A 142 2.10 -8.80 5.40
C HIS A 142 1.53 -10.11 4.82
N ARG A 143 0.92 -10.97 5.64
CA ARG A 143 0.24 -12.18 5.16
C ARG A 143 -0.94 -11.85 4.24
N ALA A 144 -1.75 -10.86 4.59
CA ALA A 144 -2.84 -10.40 3.74
C ALA A 144 -2.32 -9.85 2.41
N ILE A 145 -1.29 -9.01 2.43
CA ILE A 145 -0.66 -8.45 1.23
C ILE A 145 -0.05 -9.55 0.35
N LEU A 146 0.62 -10.54 0.96
CA LEU A 146 1.22 -11.66 0.24
C LEU A 146 0.19 -12.45 -0.57
N SER A 147 -1.05 -12.57 -0.12
CA SER A 147 -2.11 -13.28 -0.84
C SER A 147 -2.36 -12.74 -2.26
N GLY A 148 -2.14 -11.45 -2.48
CA GLY A 148 -2.22 -10.81 -3.80
C GLY A 148 -0.89 -10.72 -4.54
N LEU A 149 0.24 -11.02 -3.89
CA LEU A 149 1.60 -10.88 -4.43
C LEU A 149 2.35 -12.21 -4.56
N VAL A 150 1.67 -13.35 -4.58
CA VAL A 150 2.28 -14.68 -4.63
C VAL A 150 3.23 -14.90 -5.82
N THR A 151 3.02 -14.17 -6.92
CA THR A 151 3.88 -14.19 -8.11
C THR A 151 4.98 -13.13 -8.11
N GLN A 152 5.06 -12.32 -7.08
CA GLN A 152 5.99 -11.19 -6.93
C GLN A 152 6.92 -11.38 -5.74
N ILE A 153 7.30 -12.64 -5.49
CA ILE A 153 8.28 -13.02 -4.47
C ILE A 153 9.65 -13.14 -5.15
N GLY A 154 10.68 -12.60 -4.50
CA GLY A 154 12.06 -12.72 -4.94
C GLY A 154 12.97 -13.31 -3.88
N PHE A 155 13.95 -14.07 -4.33
CA PHE A 155 15.04 -14.60 -3.53
C PHE A 155 16.34 -13.89 -3.90
N LEU A 156 17.12 -13.50 -2.91
CA LEU A 156 18.42 -12.84 -3.11
C LEU A 156 19.40 -13.83 -3.74
N ASP A 157 19.77 -13.58 -5.00
CA ASP A 157 20.65 -14.44 -5.80
C ASP A 157 22.11 -13.97 -5.76
N SER A 158 22.31 -12.66 -5.78
CA SER A 158 23.63 -12.00 -5.70
C SER A 158 23.56 -10.83 -4.70
N GLN A 159 24.66 -10.06 -4.59
CA GLN A 159 24.75 -9.00 -3.56
C GLN A 159 23.61 -7.98 -3.56
N SER A 160 22.93 -7.74 -4.68
CA SER A 160 21.86 -6.75 -4.78
C SER A 160 20.71 -7.14 -5.71
N GLU A 161 20.77 -8.35 -6.32
CA GLU A 161 19.78 -8.79 -7.29
C GLU A 161 18.91 -9.91 -6.73
N TYR A 162 17.62 -9.78 -6.95
CA TYR A 162 16.63 -10.77 -6.58
C TYR A 162 16.13 -11.52 -7.81
N LYS A 163 16.04 -12.82 -7.69
CA LYS A 163 15.46 -13.71 -8.67
C LYS A 163 14.02 -14.00 -8.30
N GLY A 164 13.12 -13.52 -9.13
CA GLY A 164 11.67 -13.71 -8.97
C GLY A 164 11.12 -14.84 -9.83
N THR A 165 9.80 -14.95 -9.82
CA THR A 165 9.09 -15.91 -10.67
C THR A 165 9.39 -15.66 -12.16
N ARG A 166 9.38 -16.74 -12.97
CA ARG A 166 9.68 -16.69 -14.42
C ARG A 166 11.07 -16.12 -14.75
N ASN A 167 12.06 -16.35 -13.88
CA ASN A 167 13.44 -15.86 -14.04
C ASN A 167 13.55 -14.33 -14.17
N ARG A 168 12.59 -13.56 -13.68
CA ARG A 168 12.73 -12.11 -13.59
C ARG A 168 13.80 -11.73 -12.58
N VAL A 169 14.70 -10.85 -12.98
CA VAL A 169 15.72 -10.28 -12.09
C VAL A 169 15.30 -8.84 -11.77
N PHE A 170 15.41 -8.46 -10.51
CA PHE A 170 15.11 -7.11 -10.04
C PHE A 170 15.93 -6.74 -8.81
N SER A 171 16.05 -5.45 -8.55
CA SER A 171 16.77 -4.91 -7.38
C SER A 171 15.81 -4.11 -6.49
N ILE A 172 16.15 -4.00 -5.21
CA ILE A 172 15.42 -3.14 -4.29
C ILE A 172 15.62 -1.68 -4.69
N PHE A 173 14.53 -0.92 -4.73
CA PHE A 173 14.61 0.53 -4.95
C PHE A 173 15.51 1.19 -3.90
N PRO A 174 16.48 2.04 -4.28
CA PRO A 174 17.45 2.63 -3.35
C PRO A 174 16.80 3.43 -2.19
N GLY A 175 15.60 3.95 -2.41
CA GLY A 175 14.82 4.67 -1.39
C GLY A 175 14.06 3.77 -0.42
N SER A 176 14.07 2.45 -0.60
CA SER A 176 13.43 1.50 0.32
C SER A 176 14.19 1.38 1.63
N GLY A 177 13.47 1.18 2.73
CA GLY A 177 14.06 0.83 4.01
C GLY A 177 14.89 -0.45 4.00
N LEU A 178 14.60 -1.37 3.07
CA LEU A 178 15.30 -2.64 2.88
C LEU A 178 16.64 -2.52 2.14
N SER A 179 16.92 -1.40 1.47
CA SER A 179 18.12 -1.24 0.62
C SER A 179 19.44 -1.35 1.39
N LYS A 180 19.45 -0.92 2.66
CA LYS A 180 20.65 -0.97 3.52
C LYS A 180 20.99 -2.36 4.04
N LYS A 181 19.99 -3.23 4.19
CA LYS A 181 20.14 -4.60 4.69
C LYS A 181 19.18 -5.51 3.92
N PRO A 182 19.53 -5.92 2.70
CA PRO A 182 18.68 -6.74 1.85
C PRO A 182 18.36 -8.08 2.52
N PRO A 183 17.07 -8.45 2.69
CA PRO A 183 16.69 -9.74 3.25
C PRO A 183 16.81 -10.83 2.20
N LYS A 184 16.90 -12.11 2.65
CA LYS A 184 17.00 -13.27 1.76
C LYS A 184 15.77 -13.44 0.86
N TRP A 185 14.59 -13.11 1.37
CA TRP A 185 13.31 -13.16 0.65
C TRP A 185 12.59 -11.83 0.74
N ILE A 186 12.00 -11.40 -0.37
CA ILE A 186 11.14 -10.21 -0.42
C ILE A 186 9.87 -10.47 -1.22
N MET A 187 8.84 -9.67 -0.95
CA MET A 187 7.70 -9.50 -1.85
C MET A 187 7.70 -8.06 -2.36
N ALA A 188 7.47 -7.88 -3.67
CA ALA A 188 7.47 -6.59 -4.33
C ALA A 188 6.04 -6.17 -4.69
N GLY A 189 5.69 -4.92 -4.47
CA GLY A 189 4.37 -4.37 -4.83
C GLY A 189 4.22 -4.22 -6.36
N SER A 190 5.33 -3.90 -7.03
CA SER A 190 5.47 -3.89 -8.51
C SER A 190 6.87 -4.37 -8.88
N LEU A 191 6.99 -4.98 -10.03
CA LEU A 191 8.24 -5.46 -10.64
C LEU A 191 8.42 -4.80 -12.00
#